data_e4600975c4f1a7ad44ff209715847aec
#
_entry.id   e4600975c4f1a7ad44ff209715847aec
#
_cell.length_a   1.000
_cell.length_b   1.000
_cell.length_c   1.000
_cell.angle_alpha   90.00
_cell.angle_beta   90.00
_cell.angle_gamma   90.00
#
_symmetry.space_group_name_H-M   'P 1'
#
loop_
_entity.id
_entity.type
_entity.pdbx_description
1 polymer ?
#
loop_
_entity_poly.entity_id
_entity_poly.type
_entity_poly.pdbx_seq_one_letter_code
_entity_poly.pdbx_strand_id
1 'polypeptide(L)'
;MRKRNRRKWYRHGTWWRRLFINRQYKDVLFRRLFRDKQDLLNLYNALNNSTYQNSGELEVVTMEDVIFMKMKNDLSFIIGSHLNLYEHQSTWNPNMPLRGLLYFAQQFEGLLGARGDNIYGRNCIELPTPEYIVFYHGNDLQSDSQILYLSDSFPEGHGSGCLECRCKVLNINRGCNQVLMDRCRRLWEYSELLSEVD
;
A
#
# COMPACT_ATOMS: atom_id res chain seq x y z
N MET A 1 42.41 38.54 -31.76
CA MET A 1 42.35 37.23 -31.07
C MET A 1 41.56 37.37 -29.79
N ARG A 2 40.28 36.93 -29.76
CA ARG A 2 39.43 36.89 -28.56
C ARG A 2 39.02 35.43 -28.35
N LYS A 3 39.53 34.80 -27.29
CA LYS A 3 39.17 33.44 -26.86
C LYS A 3 37.74 33.47 -26.25
N ARG A 4 36.80 32.74 -26.86
CA ARG A 4 35.47 32.49 -26.36
C ARG A 4 35.52 31.46 -25.21
N ASN A 5 35.17 31.90 -24.02
CA ASN A 5 34.94 31.05 -22.86
C ASN A 5 33.66 30.20 -23.08
N ARG A 6 33.84 28.89 -23.28
CA ARG A 6 32.73 27.91 -23.20
C ARG A 6 32.46 27.62 -21.73
N ARG A 7 31.43 28.30 -21.14
CA ARG A 7 30.93 27.97 -19.81
C ARG A 7 30.07 26.73 -19.88
N LYS A 8 30.41 25.80 -19.01
CA LYS A 8 29.78 24.54 -18.66
C LYS A 8 28.26 24.65 -18.41
N TRP A 9 27.49 24.03 -19.27
CA TRP A 9 26.08 23.74 -19.09
C TRP A 9 25.90 22.23 -18.86
N TYR A 10 26.37 21.70 -17.74
CA TYR A 10 26.10 20.32 -17.34
C TYR A 10 26.16 20.22 -15.81
N ARG A 11 25.04 20.54 -15.10
CA ARG A 11 24.89 20.13 -13.71
C ARG A 11 23.46 20.17 -13.15
N HIS A 12 22.39 20.25 -13.95
CA HIS A 12 21.00 20.25 -13.39
C HIS A 12 20.16 19.02 -13.77
N GLY A 13 20.72 18.04 -14.53
CA GLY A 13 19.94 16.87 -14.98
C GLY A 13 19.91 15.67 -14.03
N THR A 14 20.75 15.64 -13.01
CA THR A 14 20.93 14.43 -12.16
C THR A 14 20.09 14.42 -10.88
N TRP A 15 19.68 15.58 -10.39
CA TRP A 15 18.92 15.71 -9.14
C TRP A 15 17.49 15.16 -9.26
N TRP A 16 16.78 15.54 -10.32
CA TRP A 16 15.41 15.07 -10.56
C TRP A 16 15.34 13.58 -10.88
N ARG A 17 16.33 13.04 -11.59
CA ARG A 17 16.44 11.59 -11.84
C ARG A 17 16.66 10.80 -10.54
N ARG A 18 17.41 11.32 -9.60
CA ARG A 18 17.67 10.69 -8.30
C ARG A 18 16.40 10.65 -7.45
N LEU A 19 15.58 11.70 -7.47
CA LEU A 19 14.28 11.75 -6.76
C LEU A 19 13.25 10.79 -7.35
N PHE A 20 13.19 10.67 -8.68
CA PHE A 20 12.28 9.72 -9.34
C PHE A 20 12.72 8.26 -9.17
N ILE A 21 14.02 7.97 -9.23
CA ILE A 21 14.58 6.64 -8.99
C ILE A 21 14.33 6.21 -7.53
N ASN A 22 14.44 7.15 -6.57
CA ASN A 22 14.26 6.84 -5.16
C ASN A 22 12.81 6.45 -4.79
N ARG A 23 11.80 7.08 -5.39
CA ARG A 23 10.38 6.76 -5.09
C ARG A 23 9.99 5.38 -5.61
N GLN A 24 10.32 5.06 -6.86
CA GLN A 24 10.02 3.75 -7.44
C GLN A 24 10.80 2.60 -6.77
N TYR A 25 12.01 2.89 -6.25
CA TYR A 25 12.82 1.89 -5.56
C TYR A 25 12.19 1.45 -4.23
N LYS A 26 11.62 2.37 -3.44
CA LYS A 26 11.00 2.06 -2.15
C LYS A 26 9.81 1.11 -2.33
N ASP A 27 8.90 1.41 -3.27
CA ASP A 27 7.73 0.57 -3.55
C ASP A 27 8.15 -0.81 -4.08
N VAL A 28 9.14 -0.86 -4.99
CA VAL A 28 9.68 -2.12 -5.51
C VAL A 28 10.32 -2.95 -4.41
N LEU A 29 11.06 -2.30 -3.51
CA LEU A 29 11.71 -2.97 -2.38
C LEU A 29 10.68 -3.55 -1.41
N PHE A 30 9.64 -2.76 -1.06
CA PHE A 30 8.55 -3.24 -0.20
C PHE A 30 7.91 -4.51 -0.76
N ARG A 31 7.50 -4.47 -2.03
CA ARG A 31 6.94 -5.65 -2.71
C ARG A 31 7.89 -6.83 -2.75
N ARG A 32 9.19 -6.58 -2.95
CA ARG A 32 10.19 -7.65 -3.00
C ARG A 32 10.42 -8.30 -1.65
N LEU A 33 10.44 -7.52 -0.57
CA LEU A 33 10.62 -8.01 0.80
C LEU A 33 9.44 -8.88 1.25
N PHE A 34 8.23 -8.45 0.96
CA PHE A 34 7.00 -9.15 1.37
C PHE A 34 6.41 -10.05 0.27
N ARG A 35 7.17 -10.34 -0.79
CA ARG A 35 6.81 -11.39 -1.76
C ARG A 35 6.93 -12.79 -1.17
N ASP A 36 7.82 -12.99 -0.22
CA ASP A 36 7.91 -14.22 0.54
C ASP A 36 6.67 -14.37 1.43
N LYS A 37 5.99 -15.51 1.29
CA LYS A 37 4.73 -15.76 2.00
C LYS A 37 4.90 -15.82 3.52
N GLN A 38 6.06 -16.26 4.00
CA GLN A 38 6.30 -16.31 5.44
C GLN A 38 6.54 -14.92 6.02
N ASP A 39 7.29 -14.06 5.32
CA ASP A 39 7.48 -12.66 5.72
C ASP A 39 6.15 -11.89 5.68
N LEU A 40 5.30 -12.15 4.67
CA LEU A 40 3.97 -11.57 4.57
C LEU A 40 3.04 -12.04 5.69
N LEU A 41 3.09 -13.34 6.05
CA LEU A 41 2.34 -13.89 7.17
C LEU A 41 2.78 -13.29 8.50
N ASN A 42 4.09 -13.11 8.70
CA ASN A 42 4.63 -12.48 9.90
C ASN A 42 4.15 -11.03 10.02
N LEU A 43 4.11 -10.28 8.91
CA LEU A 43 3.56 -8.93 8.87
C LEU A 43 2.07 -8.92 9.22
N TYR A 44 1.28 -9.82 8.62
CA TYR A 44 -0.14 -9.96 8.92
C TYR A 44 -0.39 -10.27 10.40
N ASN A 45 0.36 -11.23 10.95
CA ASN A 45 0.25 -11.61 12.37
C ASN A 45 0.59 -10.44 13.30
N ALA A 46 1.62 -9.66 12.97
CA ALA A 46 2.03 -8.49 13.75
C ALA A 46 0.96 -7.39 13.76
N LEU A 47 0.29 -7.16 12.64
CA LEU A 47 -0.76 -6.15 12.48
C LEU A 47 -2.06 -6.54 13.18
N ASN A 48 -2.43 -7.82 13.12
CA ASN A 48 -3.74 -8.31 13.56
C ASN A 48 -3.69 -9.03 14.92
N ASN A 49 -2.55 -9.08 15.60
CA ASN A 49 -2.34 -9.86 16.83
C ASN A 49 -2.73 -11.35 16.66
N SER A 50 -2.53 -11.89 15.45
CA SER A 50 -2.83 -13.27 15.13
C SER A 50 -1.57 -14.15 15.21
N THR A 51 -1.74 -15.46 15.12
CA THR A 51 -0.66 -16.44 15.28
C THR A 51 -0.72 -17.52 14.23
N TYR A 52 -1.08 -17.20 13.00
CA TYR A 52 -1.04 -18.12 11.87
C TYR A 52 0.37 -18.66 11.67
N GLN A 53 0.51 -19.98 11.51
CA GLN A 53 1.81 -20.65 11.36
C GLN A 53 2.07 -21.12 9.93
N ASN A 54 1.01 -21.38 9.17
CA ASN A 54 1.09 -21.95 7.84
C ASN A 54 0.95 -20.86 6.77
N SER A 55 2.07 -20.48 6.14
CA SER A 55 2.07 -19.52 5.04
C SER A 55 1.35 -20.02 3.77
N GLY A 56 1.02 -21.32 3.71
CA GLY A 56 0.18 -21.90 2.65
C GLY A 56 -1.27 -21.45 2.70
N GLU A 57 -1.74 -20.91 3.84
CA GLU A 57 -3.07 -20.34 3.99
C GLU A 57 -3.21 -18.95 3.34
N LEU A 58 -2.09 -18.35 2.93
CA LEU A 58 -2.08 -17.11 2.18
C LEU A 58 -2.34 -17.38 0.70
N GLU A 59 -3.43 -16.82 0.19
CA GLU A 59 -3.71 -16.75 -1.24
C GLU A 59 -3.33 -15.35 -1.75
N VAL A 60 -2.26 -15.27 -2.54
CA VAL A 60 -1.81 -13.99 -3.12
C VAL A 60 -2.68 -13.69 -4.33
N VAL A 61 -3.40 -12.57 -4.27
CA VAL A 61 -4.29 -12.07 -5.32
C VAL A 61 -3.62 -10.86 -5.95
N THR A 62 -2.68 -11.10 -6.85
CA THR A 62 -1.97 -10.01 -7.54
C THR A 62 -2.74 -9.60 -8.79
N MET A 63 -3.02 -8.32 -8.93
CA MET A 63 -3.61 -7.78 -10.16
C MET A 63 -2.51 -7.54 -11.19
N GLU A 64 -2.50 -8.34 -12.25
CA GLU A 64 -1.71 -8.08 -13.44
C GLU A 64 -2.45 -7.06 -14.32
N ASP A 65 -1.78 -5.95 -14.59
CA ASP A 65 -2.10 -4.88 -15.57
C ASP A 65 -3.58 -4.68 -15.97
N VAL A 66 -4.27 -3.81 -15.27
CA VAL A 66 -5.54 -3.26 -15.77
C VAL A 66 -5.23 -2.07 -16.69
N ILE A 67 -5.64 -2.21 -17.95
CA ILE A 67 -5.28 -1.36 -19.09
C ILE A 67 -5.69 0.12 -18.94
N PHE A 68 -6.65 0.46 -18.08
CA PHE A 68 -7.23 1.81 -18.00
C PHE A 68 -6.67 2.76 -16.95
N MET A 69 -6.07 2.25 -15.90
CA MET A 69 -5.33 3.07 -14.94
C MET A 69 -4.09 2.29 -14.56
N LYS A 70 -2.91 2.82 -14.74
CA LYS A 70 -1.62 2.23 -14.30
C LYS A 70 -1.55 2.05 -12.77
N MET A 71 -2.62 1.54 -12.19
CA MET A 71 -2.76 1.31 -10.77
C MET A 71 -2.21 -0.08 -10.47
N LYS A 72 -1.00 -0.10 -9.93
CA LYS A 72 -0.40 -1.29 -9.35
C LYS A 72 -0.52 -1.14 -7.84
N ASN A 73 -1.23 -2.06 -7.20
CA ASN A 73 -1.15 -2.21 -5.76
C ASN A 73 0.16 -2.93 -5.40
N ASP A 74 0.66 -2.68 -4.22
CA ASP A 74 1.92 -3.29 -3.81
C ASP A 74 1.74 -4.76 -3.45
N LEU A 75 0.81 -5.08 -2.57
CA LEU A 75 0.52 -6.44 -2.12
C LEU A 75 -0.98 -6.60 -1.89
N SER A 76 -1.54 -7.68 -2.44
CA SER A 76 -2.91 -8.09 -2.19
C SER A 76 -2.98 -9.60 -1.96
N PHE A 77 -3.68 -10.01 -0.90
CA PHE A 77 -3.78 -11.40 -0.52
C PHE A 77 -5.01 -11.68 0.34
N ILE A 78 -5.48 -12.93 0.30
CA ILE A 78 -6.53 -13.44 1.17
C ILE A 78 -5.91 -14.34 2.23
N ILE A 79 -6.37 -14.18 3.46
CA ILE A 79 -6.11 -15.12 4.55
C ILE A 79 -7.38 -15.27 5.38
N GLY A 80 -7.82 -16.51 5.57
CA GLY A 80 -9.12 -16.79 6.18
C GLY A 80 -10.25 -16.09 5.42
N SER A 81 -11.02 -15.24 6.12
CA SER A 81 -12.11 -14.45 5.52
C SER A 81 -11.73 -13.00 5.22
N HIS A 82 -10.44 -12.65 5.18
CA HIS A 82 -9.99 -11.27 4.97
C HIS A 82 -9.24 -11.12 3.66
N LEU A 83 -9.62 -10.09 2.88
CA LEU A 83 -8.91 -9.61 1.70
C LEU A 83 -8.07 -8.40 2.11
N ASN A 84 -6.76 -8.56 2.12
CA ASN A 84 -5.82 -7.55 2.58
C ASN A 84 -5.20 -6.82 1.38
N LEU A 85 -5.14 -5.50 1.48
CA LEU A 85 -4.45 -4.61 0.57
C LEU A 85 -3.40 -3.83 1.35
N TYR A 86 -2.12 -4.03 1.02
CA TYR A 86 -1.00 -3.37 1.65
C TYR A 86 -0.24 -2.55 0.62
N GLU A 87 -0.02 -1.26 0.91
CA GLU A 87 0.73 -0.35 0.05
C GLU A 87 1.79 0.41 0.83
N HIS A 88 2.92 0.68 0.20
CA HIS A 88 3.91 1.63 0.68
C HIS A 88 3.69 3.00 0.03
N GLN A 89 3.83 4.07 0.84
CA GLN A 89 3.76 5.45 0.35
C GLN A 89 4.87 6.31 0.99
N SER A 90 5.64 6.99 0.17
CA SER A 90 6.66 7.96 0.61
C SER A 90 6.20 9.41 0.53
N THR A 91 4.99 9.65 0.03
CA THR A 91 4.38 10.97 -0.08
C THR A 91 2.98 10.87 0.48
N TRP A 92 2.58 11.87 1.27
CA TRP A 92 1.21 11.95 1.79
C TRP A 92 0.20 12.00 0.64
N ASN A 93 -0.79 11.13 0.70
CA ASN A 93 -1.84 11.07 -0.32
C ASN A 93 -3.21 10.88 0.35
N PRO A 94 -4.04 11.93 0.44
CA PRO A 94 -5.37 11.84 1.04
C PRO A 94 -6.37 11.01 0.21
N ASN A 95 -6.05 10.72 -1.06
CA ASN A 95 -6.92 9.95 -1.95
C ASN A 95 -6.73 8.42 -1.82
N MET A 96 -6.02 7.94 -0.79
CA MET A 96 -5.84 6.50 -0.59
C MET A 96 -7.16 5.75 -0.46
N PRO A 97 -8.21 6.25 0.26
CA PRO A 97 -9.49 5.54 0.31
C PRO A 97 -10.15 5.36 -1.06
N LEU A 98 -10.08 6.37 -1.94
CA LEU A 98 -10.59 6.27 -3.30
C LEU A 98 -9.84 5.21 -4.12
N ARG A 99 -8.51 5.15 -3.97
CA ARG A 99 -7.69 4.11 -4.62
C ARG A 99 -8.08 2.73 -4.11
N GLY A 100 -8.23 2.59 -2.78
CA GLY A 100 -8.65 1.33 -2.15
C GLY A 100 -9.99 0.84 -2.65
N LEU A 101 -10.99 1.72 -2.77
CA LEU A 101 -12.30 1.39 -3.33
C LEU A 101 -12.17 0.79 -4.74
N LEU A 102 -11.37 1.43 -5.61
CA LEU A 102 -11.18 0.96 -6.98
C LEU A 102 -10.44 -0.39 -7.02
N TYR A 103 -9.44 -0.60 -6.16
CA TYR A 103 -8.74 -1.88 -6.06
C TYR A 103 -9.65 -2.99 -5.56
N PHE A 104 -10.44 -2.76 -4.51
CA PHE A 104 -11.37 -3.77 -3.99
C PHE A 104 -12.47 -4.11 -4.99
N ALA A 105 -13.01 -3.12 -5.70
CA ALA A 105 -14.00 -3.36 -6.74
C ALA A 105 -13.47 -4.34 -7.81
N GLN A 106 -12.26 -4.13 -8.29
CA GLN A 106 -11.62 -5.00 -9.26
C GLN A 106 -11.34 -6.40 -8.71
N GLN A 107 -10.88 -6.49 -7.46
CA GLN A 107 -10.61 -7.79 -6.83
C GLN A 107 -11.88 -8.59 -6.58
N PHE A 108 -12.95 -7.94 -6.14
CA PHE A 108 -14.25 -8.58 -6.02
C PHE A 108 -14.80 -9.02 -7.35
N GLU A 109 -14.66 -8.22 -8.42
CA GLU A 109 -15.02 -8.62 -9.79
C GLU A 109 -14.28 -9.89 -10.22
N GLY A 110 -12.96 -9.94 -9.98
CA GLY A 110 -12.15 -11.12 -10.26
C GLY A 110 -12.57 -12.36 -9.46
N LEU A 111 -12.85 -12.20 -8.16
CA LEU A 111 -13.31 -13.28 -7.28
C LEU A 111 -14.67 -13.82 -7.72
N LEU A 112 -15.62 -12.93 -8.03
CA LEU A 112 -16.96 -13.31 -8.51
C LEU A 112 -16.86 -14.06 -9.83
N GLY A 113 -16.04 -13.58 -10.77
CA GLY A 113 -15.80 -14.24 -12.05
C GLY A 113 -15.18 -15.63 -11.89
N ALA A 114 -14.16 -15.77 -11.04
CA ALA A 114 -13.50 -17.05 -10.77
C ALA A 114 -14.43 -18.09 -10.12
N ARG A 115 -15.38 -17.65 -9.29
CA ARG A 115 -16.38 -18.51 -8.63
C ARG A 115 -17.60 -18.78 -9.50
N GLY A 116 -17.81 -18.00 -10.56
CA GLY A 116 -19.04 -18.05 -11.36
C GLY A 116 -20.27 -17.52 -10.61
N ASP A 117 -20.04 -16.61 -9.63
CA ASP A 117 -21.12 -16.06 -8.82
C ASP A 117 -22.03 -15.13 -9.64
N ASN A 118 -23.33 -15.25 -9.43
CA ASN A 118 -24.33 -14.41 -10.13
C ASN A 118 -24.86 -13.31 -9.21
N ILE A 119 -24.36 -12.09 -9.39
CA ILE A 119 -24.76 -10.91 -8.61
C ILE A 119 -26.25 -10.52 -8.78
N TYR A 120 -26.90 -11.01 -9.83
CA TYR A 120 -28.34 -10.79 -10.09
C TYR A 120 -29.22 -11.90 -9.50
N GLY A 121 -28.60 -12.86 -8.79
CA GLY A 121 -29.29 -13.93 -8.10
C GLY A 121 -30.01 -13.43 -6.84
N ARG A 122 -30.79 -14.34 -6.21
CA ARG A 122 -31.53 -14.02 -4.97
C ARG A 122 -30.72 -14.30 -3.71
N ASN A 123 -29.62 -15.00 -3.81
CA ASN A 123 -28.79 -15.36 -2.66
C ASN A 123 -27.75 -14.26 -2.38
N CYS A 124 -27.50 -13.99 -1.10
CA CYS A 124 -26.40 -13.13 -0.70
C CYS A 124 -25.07 -13.83 -1.04
N ILE A 125 -24.18 -13.12 -1.68
CA ILE A 125 -22.84 -13.60 -2.02
C ILE A 125 -21.90 -13.24 -0.87
N GLU A 126 -21.18 -14.23 -0.34
CA GLU A 126 -20.17 -14.01 0.67
C GLU A 126 -18.86 -13.50 0.03
N LEU A 127 -18.41 -12.34 0.46
CA LEU A 127 -17.14 -11.75 0.06
C LEU A 127 -16.19 -11.70 1.25
N PRO A 128 -14.88 -11.83 1.02
CA PRO A 128 -13.90 -11.63 2.09
C PRO A 128 -13.95 -10.17 2.58
N THR A 129 -13.78 -9.99 3.89
CA THR A 129 -13.75 -8.66 4.52
C THR A 129 -12.53 -7.87 4.05
N PRO A 130 -12.70 -6.69 3.44
CA PRO A 130 -11.58 -5.92 2.92
C PRO A 130 -10.87 -5.17 4.05
N GLU A 131 -9.54 -5.24 4.04
CA GLU A 131 -8.62 -4.54 4.95
C GLU A 131 -7.59 -3.76 4.15
N TYR A 132 -7.49 -2.45 4.39
CA TYR A 132 -6.57 -1.57 3.67
C TYR A 132 -5.58 -0.91 4.63
N ILE A 133 -4.29 -1.20 4.45
CA ILE A 133 -3.19 -0.64 5.23
C ILE A 133 -2.17 0.02 4.32
N VAL A 134 -1.81 1.24 4.66
CA VAL A 134 -0.77 2.03 3.99
C VAL A 134 0.41 2.20 4.95
N PHE A 135 1.58 1.74 4.55
CA PHE A 135 2.83 1.95 5.26
C PHE A 135 3.47 3.25 4.75
N TYR A 136 3.41 4.27 5.57
CA TYR A 136 3.88 5.60 5.22
C TYR A 136 5.29 5.86 5.76
N HIS A 137 6.20 6.26 4.87
CA HIS A 137 7.54 6.71 5.21
C HIS A 137 7.82 8.05 4.54
N GLY A 138 7.59 9.14 5.26
CA GLY A 138 7.75 10.53 4.80
C GLY A 138 7.62 11.50 5.96
N ASN A 139 7.58 12.80 5.67
CA ASN A 139 7.69 13.86 6.69
C ASN A 139 6.35 14.51 7.08
N ASP A 140 5.24 14.16 6.41
CA ASP A 140 3.97 14.87 6.60
C ASP A 140 3.15 14.34 7.78
N LEU A 141 3.27 13.02 8.11
CA LEU A 141 2.54 12.40 9.21
C LEU A 141 3.33 12.47 10.50
N GLN A 142 2.78 13.10 11.52
CA GLN A 142 3.40 13.25 12.84
C GLN A 142 2.96 12.19 13.85
N SER A 143 1.78 11.59 13.65
CA SER A 143 1.26 10.53 14.52
C SER A 143 1.70 9.14 14.06
N ASP A 144 1.66 8.16 14.96
CA ASP A 144 1.95 6.76 14.65
C ASP A 144 0.97 6.17 13.62
N SER A 145 -0.29 6.59 13.65
CA SER A 145 -1.30 6.14 12.71
C SER A 145 -2.39 7.17 12.48
N GLN A 146 -3.01 7.08 11.31
CA GLN A 146 -4.19 7.86 10.95
C GLN A 146 -5.14 7.00 10.12
N ILE A 147 -6.44 7.23 10.27
CA ILE A 147 -7.46 6.64 9.39
C ILE A 147 -7.89 7.73 8.41
N LEU A 148 -7.90 7.38 7.13
CA LEU A 148 -8.46 8.20 6.06
C LEU A 148 -9.79 7.59 5.62
N TYR A 149 -10.74 8.46 5.29
CA TYR A 149 -12.09 8.10 4.90
C TYR A 149 -12.39 8.60 3.49
N LEU A 150 -13.09 7.80 2.68
CA LEU A 150 -13.54 8.22 1.35
C LEU A 150 -14.50 9.41 1.44
N SER A 151 -15.35 9.40 2.45
CA SER A 151 -16.35 10.46 2.68
C SER A 151 -15.75 11.84 2.95
N ASP A 152 -14.46 11.93 3.35
CA ASP A 152 -13.75 13.20 3.44
C ASP A 152 -13.58 13.90 2.06
N SER A 153 -13.73 13.15 0.97
CA SER A 153 -13.71 13.68 -0.40
C SER A 153 -15.07 14.17 -0.89
N PHE A 154 -16.13 13.94 -0.12
CA PHE A 154 -17.47 14.37 -0.50
C PHE A 154 -17.74 15.82 -0.04
N PRO A 155 -18.50 16.63 -0.81
CA PRO A 155 -18.79 18.02 -0.42
C PRO A 155 -19.43 18.17 0.95
N GLU A 156 -20.23 17.18 1.37
CA GLU A 156 -20.93 17.16 2.66
C GLU A 156 -20.08 16.59 3.80
N GLY A 157 -18.88 16.09 3.48
CA GLY A 157 -17.89 15.64 4.45
C GLY A 157 -18.10 14.23 5.00
N HIS A 158 -17.34 13.92 6.04
CA HIS A 158 -17.28 12.63 6.67
C HIS A 158 -18.65 12.12 7.16
N GLY A 159 -18.95 10.85 6.86
CA GLY A 159 -20.21 10.20 7.25
C GLY A 159 -21.40 10.51 6.34
N SER A 160 -21.22 11.29 5.26
CA SER A 160 -22.26 11.55 4.28
C SER A 160 -22.38 10.41 3.25
N GLY A 161 -23.59 10.23 2.72
CA GLY A 161 -23.89 9.27 1.68
C GLY A 161 -23.88 7.80 2.13
N CYS A 162 -23.97 6.89 1.15
CA CYS A 162 -24.07 5.44 1.38
C CYS A 162 -22.77 4.67 1.09
N LEU A 163 -21.74 5.36 0.61
CA LEU A 163 -20.48 4.74 0.20
C LEU A 163 -19.35 5.18 1.13
N GLU A 164 -18.68 4.20 1.74
CA GLU A 164 -17.49 4.43 2.55
C GLU A 164 -16.39 3.42 2.23
N CYS A 165 -15.17 3.93 2.15
CA CYS A 165 -13.95 3.14 2.15
C CYS A 165 -12.95 3.78 3.11
N ARG A 166 -12.32 2.99 3.93
CA ARG A 166 -11.34 3.45 4.92
C ARG A 166 -9.99 2.84 4.64
N CYS A 167 -8.92 3.60 4.84
CA CYS A 167 -7.59 3.02 4.95
C CYS A 167 -6.90 3.46 6.24
N LYS A 168 -6.16 2.55 6.84
CA LYS A 168 -5.30 2.83 7.99
C LYS A 168 -3.90 3.14 7.48
N VAL A 169 -3.44 4.36 7.73
CA VAL A 169 -2.07 4.77 7.45
C VAL A 169 -1.24 4.55 8.69
N LEU A 170 -0.15 3.80 8.56
CA LEU A 170 0.81 3.52 9.63
C LEU A 170 2.12 4.22 9.32
N ASN A 171 2.57 5.08 10.22
CA ASN A 171 3.85 5.74 10.12
C ASN A 171 4.97 4.74 10.43
N ILE A 172 5.79 4.42 9.43
CA ILE A 172 6.92 3.50 9.57
C ILE A 172 8.27 4.22 9.63
N ASN A 173 8.28 5.52 9.90
CA ASN A 173 9.53 6.23 10.17
C ASN A 173 10.19 5.72 11.45
N ARG A 174 11.49 5.90 11.57
CA ARG A 174 12.26 5.53 12.76
C ARG A 174 11.64 6.12 14.03
N GLY A 175 11.40 5.28 15.02
CA GLY A 175 10.80 5.67 16.30
C GLY A 175 9.28 5.65 16.35
N CYS A 176 8.60 5.41 15.21
CA CYS A 176 7.14 5.27 15.15
C CYS A 176 6.71 3.80 15.19
N ASN A 177 5.48 3.54 15.68
CA ASN A 177 4.89 2.19 15.73
C ASN A 177 5.80 1.11 16.31
N GLN A 178 6.52 1.42 17.39
CA GLN A 178 7.54 0.55 17.96
C GLN A 178 7.02 -0.87 18.28
N VAL A 179 5.80 -0.99 18.79
CA VAL A 179 5.19 -2.29 19.09
C VAL A 179 5.03 -3.15 17.83
N LEU A 180 4.67 -2.55 16.70
CA LEU A 180 4.59 -3.24 15.42
C LEU A 180 5.98 -3.63 14.91
N MET A 181 6.94 -2.72 15.04
CA MET A 181 8.35 -2.95 14.64
C MET A 181 8.98 -4.11 15.42
N ASP A 182 8.73 -4.18 16.72
CA ASP A 182 9.23 -5.27 17.60
C ASP A 182 8.64 -6.63 17.21
N ARG A 183 7.41 -6.65 16.67
CA ARG A 183 6.71 -7.88 16.25
C ARG A 183 7.01 -8.31 14.82
N CYS A 184 7.42 -7.38 13.97
CA CYS A 184 7.75 -7.67 12.57
C CYS A 184 9.15 -7.17 12.23
N ARG A 185 10.14 -8.02 12.48
CA ARG A 185 11.56 -7.72 12.23
C ARG A 185 11.80 -7.25 10.79
N ARG A 186 11.14 -7.86 9.80
CA ARG A 186 11.31 -7.51 8.40
C ARG A 186 10.81 -6.09 8.09
N LEU A 187 9.71 -5.65 8.72
CA LEU A 187 9.23 -4.28 8.59
C LEU A 187 10.18 -3.28 9.26
N TRP A 188 10.72 -3.64 10.41
CA TRP A 188 11.75 -2.83 11.08
C TRP A 188 13.00 -2.67 10.22
N GLU A 189 13.56 -3.78 9.68
CA GLU A 189 14.72 -3.74 8.78
C GLU A 189 14.46 -2.86 7.55
N TYR A 190 13.24 -2.89 7.00
CA TYR A 190 12.82 -2.05 5.91
C TYR A 190 12.79 -0.56 6.29
N SER A 191 12.20 -0.21 7.43
CA SER A 191 12.14 1.15 7.96
C SER A 191 13.55 1.74 8.20
N GLU A 192 14.46 0.96 8.82
CA GLU A 192 15.83 1.37 9.05
C GLU A 192 16.58 1.64 7.73
N LEU A 193 16.43 0.73 6.75
CA LEU A 193 17.05 0.90 5.43
C LEU A 193 16.57 2.17 4.72
N LEU A 194 15.27 2.48 4.78
CA LEU A 194 14.73 3.71 4.20
C LEU A 194 15.30 4.95 4.87
N SER A 195 15.47 4.92 6.19
CA SER A 195 16.01 6.03 6.99
C SER A 195 17.49 6.29 6.72
N GLU A 196 18.24 5.31 6.20
CA GLU A 196 19.66 5.48 5.82
C GLU A 196 19.82 6.06 4.40
N VAL A 197 18.81 5.92 3.56
CA VAL A 197 18.87 6.32 2.13
C VAL A 197 18.31 7.73 1.91
N ASP A 198 17.47 8.25 2.80
CA ASP A 198 16.88 9.59 2.76
C ASP A 198 17.83 10.64 3.35
#